data_fe36f0e7637ef611a061fa8ec1ea5eb8
#
_entry.id   fe36f0e7637ef611a061fa8ec1ea5eb8
#
_cell.length_a   1.000
_cell.length_b   1.000
_cell.length_c   1.000
_cell.angle_alpha   90.00
_cell.angle_beta   90.00
_cell.angle_gamma   90.00
#
_symmetry.space_group_name_H-M   'P 1'
#
loop_
_entity.id
_entity.type
_entity.pdbx_description
1 polymer ?
#
loop_
_entity_poly.entity_id
_entity_poly.type
_entity_poly.pdbx_seq_one_letter_code
_entity_poly.pdbx_strand_id
1 'polypeptide(L)'
;MSLFSAVEMAPRDPILGLNEAFNADTRTTKVNLGVGVYCNEEGRIPLLRAVIEAETIRVAQHASRGYLPIDGIAAYDQAVQKLLFGNDSPLISAGRVITTQAVGGTGALKIGADFLKQLLPNAVVAISDPSWENHRALFETAGFPVQNYTYYDDASHGLNFAGMLADLQKLQPGSVVLLHACCHNPTGADLSQAQWDQVIAAVQAGGLVAFLDMAYQGFDKGIAQDGQAVRIIAEAGIDSFIVANSYSKSFSLYGERVGALSVVGPDATSTKAV
;
A
#
# COMPACT_ATOMS: atom_id res chain seq x y z
N MET A 1 -9.01 3.98 40.59
CA MET A 1 -8.86 2.95 39.54
C MET A 1 -7.67 3.36 38.67
N SER A 2 -6.81 2.40 38.31
CA SER A 2 -5.68 2.70 37.40
C SER A 2 -6.20 2.99 35.98
N LEU A 3 -5.61 3.95 35.27
CA LEU A 3 -5.92 4.27 33.89
C LEU A 3 -5.90 3.03 32.97
N PHE A 4 -4.99 2.10 33.25
CA PHE A 4 -4.80 0.90 32.43
C PHE A 4 -5.59 -0.33 32.89
N SER A 5 -6.39 -0.23 33.98
CA SER A 5 -7.17 -1.38 34.47
C SER A 5 -8.30 -1.81 33.55
N ALA A 6 -8.69 -0.96 32.60
CA ALA A 6 -9.69 -1.26 31.57
C ALA A 6 -9.08 -1.77 30.25
N VAL A 7 -7.76 -1.86 30.15
CA VAL A 7 -7.09 -2.38 28.95
C VAL A 7 -7.15 -3.90 28.98
N GLU A 8 -7.88 -4.47 28.02
CA GLU A 8 -7.90 -5.91 27.81
C GLU A 8 -6.62 -6.37 27.11
N MET A 9 -6.15 -7.55 27.47
CA MET A 9 -5.02 -8.17 26.79
C MET A 9 -5.41 -8.48 25.33
N ALA A 10 -4.70 -7.89 24.40
CA ALA A 10 -4.91 -8.21 22.99
C ALA A 10 -4.62 -9.70 22.72
N PRO A 11 -5.33 -10.34 21.80
CA PRO A 11 -4.99 -11.69 21.37
C PRO A 11 -3.55 -11.73 20.84
N ARG A 12 -2.89 -12.88 20.94
CA ARG A 12 -1.58 -13.05 20.32
C ARG A 12 -1.68 -12.75 18.82
N ASP A 13 -0.68 -12.04 18.31
CA ASP A 13 -0.56 -11.82 16.86
C ASP A 13 -0.51 -13.18 16.14
N PRO A 14 -1.42 -13.46 15.21
CA PRO A 14 -1.53 -14.77 14.59
C PRO A 14 -0.29 -15.14 13.75
N ILE A 15 0.42 -14.15 13.20
CA ILE A 15 1.59 -14.35 12.34
C ILE A 15 2.86 -14.50 13.20
N LEU A 16 3.11 -13.56 14.09
CA LEU A 16 4.30 -13.58 14.96
C LEU A 16 4.24 -14.74 15.96
N GLY A 17 3.05 -15.08 16.46
CA GLY A 17 2.83 -16.25 17.29
C GLY A 17 3.17 -17.57 16.62
N LEU A 18 2.93 -17.70 15.30
CA LEU A 18 3.36 -18.87 14.52
C LEU A 18 4.87 -18.95 14.40
N ASN A 19 5.55 -17.83 14.25
CA ASN A 19 7.00 -17.79 14.18
C ASN A 19 7.65 -18.21 15.53
N GLU A 20 7.08 -17.76 16.63
CA GLU A 20 7.50 -18.21 17.98
C GLU A 20 7.30 -19.74 18.14
N ALA A 21 6.15 -20.26 17.73
CA ALA A 21 5.84 -21.68 17.78
C ALA A 21 6.79 -22.49 16.87
N PHE A 22 7.08 -21.99 15.66
CA PHE A 22 8.05 -22.60 14.77
C PHE A 22 9.45 -22.67 15.40
N ASN A 23 9.91 -21.59 16.02
CA ASN A 23 11.23 -21.56 16.67
C ASN A 23 11.30 -22.50 17.87
N ALA A 24 10.22 -22.65 18.63
CA ALA A 24 10.12 -23.56 19.77
C ALA A 24 10.01 -25.05 19.37
N ASP A 25 9.59 -25.35 18.14
CA ASP A 25 9.48 -26.71 17.63
C ASP A 25 10.87 -27.31 17.40
N THR A 26 11.16 -28.46 17.99
CA THR A 26 12.46 -29.13 17.92
C THR A 26 12.60 -30.09 16.72
N ARG A 27 11.54 -30.31 15.93
CA ARG A 27 11.59 -31.17 14.74
C ARG A 27 12.52 -30.57 13.69
N THR A 28 13.29 -31.44 13.03
CA THR A 28 14.22 -31.03 11.96
C THR A 28 13.53 -30.88 10.61
N THR A 29 12.39 -31.55 10.41
CA THR A 29 11.61 -31.55 9.18
C THR A 29 10.46 -30.54 9.30
N LYS A 30 10.78 -29.24 9.36
CA LYS A 30 9.79 -28.17 9.46
C LYS A 30 10.10 -27.05 8.48
N VAL A 31 9.06 -26.41 7.98
CA VAL A 31 9.14 -25.24 7.08
C VAL A 31 8.36 -24.09 7.71
N ASN A 32 8.95 -22.91 7.77
CA ASN A 32 8.29 -21.71 8.26
C ASN A 32 7.47 -21.05 7.13
N LEU A 33 6.16 -21.10 7.25
CA LEU A 33 5.22 -20.43 6.35
C LEU A 33 4.45 -19.29 7.04
N GLY A 34 4.89 -18.89 8.25
CA GLY A 34 4.18 -17.91 9.07
C GLY A 34 4.34 -16.46 8.59
N VAL A 35 5.52 -16.09 8.10
CA VAL A 35 5.81 -14.72 7.66
C VAL A 35 6.15 -14.72 6.18
N GLY A 36 5.40 -13.92 5.39
CA GLY A 36 5.63 -13.75 3.97
C GLY A 36 6.86 -12.88 3.67
N VAL A 37 8.05 -13.46 3.74
CA VAL A 37 9.31 -12.83 3.34
C VAL A 37 9.97 -13.64 2.23
N TYR A 38 10.63 -12.96 1.30
CA TYR A 38 11.43 -13.64 0.30
C TYR A 38 12.70 -14.21 0.95
N CYS A 39 12.91 -15.51 0.79
CA CYS A 39 14.13 -16.17 1.20
C CYS A 39 14.82 -16.80 -0.01
N ASN A 40 16.16 -16.79 -0.01
CA ASN A 40 16.97 -17.50 -0.98
C ASN A 40 16.98 -19.02 -0.67
N GLU A 41 17.73 -19.79 -1.46
CA GLU A 41 17.84 -21.26 -1.30
C GLU A 41 18.41 -21.68 0.06
N GLU A 42 19.22 -20.81 0.70
CA GLU A 42 19.76 -21.03 2.03
C GLU A 42 18.80 -20.59 3.16
N GLY A 43 17.57 -20.20 2.83
CA GLY A 43 16.57 -19.76 3.79
C GLY A 43 16.85 -18.37 4.42
N ARG A 44 17.67 -17.54 3.78
CA ARG A 44 18.04 -16.21 4.25
C ARG A 44 17.37 -15.14 3.42
N ILE A 45 17.01 -14.02 4.04
CA ILE A 45 16.56 -12.83 3.32
C ILE A 45 17.79 -12.20 2.65
N PRO A 46 17.85 -12.15 1.29
CA PRO A 46 19.01 -11.57 0.62
C PRO A 46 18.99 -10.05 0.71
N LEU A 47 20.16 -9.45 0.87
CA LEU A 47 20.34 -8.01 0.66
C LEU A 47 20.59 -7.75 -0.82
N LEU A 48 19.89 -6.77 -1.37
CA LEU A 48 20.12 -6.32 -2.75
C LEU A 48 21.46 -5.58 -2.85
N ARG A 49 22.21 -5.82 -3.93
CA ARG A 49 23.48 -5.12 -4.18
C ARG A 49 23.33 -3.60 -4.17
N ALA A 50 22.25 -3.08 -4.76
CA ALA A 50 21.95 -1.66 -4.78
C ALA A 50 21.78 -1.08 -3.35
N VAL A 51 21.20 -1.83 -2.42
CA VAL A 51 21.08 -1.42 -1.01
C VAL A 51 22.46 -1.38 -0.34
N ILE A 52 23.24 -2.44 -0.50
CA ILE A 52 24.62 -2.51 0.07
C ILE A 52 25.49 -1.35 -0.45
N GLU A 53 25.42 -1.07 -1.74
CA GLU A 53 26.17 0.05 -2.35
C GLU A 53 25.70 1.41 -1.82
N ALA A 54 24.39 1.63 -1.71
CA ALA A 54 23.82 2.87 -1.16
C ALA A 54 24.22 3.08 0.31
N GLU A 55 24.17 2.05 1.13
CA GLU A 55 24.61 2.10 2.54
C GLU A 55 26.09 2.42 2.63
N THR A 56 26.91 1.77 1.81
CA THR A 56 28.38 2.01 1.77
C THR A 56 28.68 3.46 1.40
N ILE A 57 28.04 3.99 0.37
CA ILE A 57 28.20 5.40 -0.06
C ILE A 57 27.77 6.32 1.07
N ARG A 58 26.62 6.06 1.69
CA ARG A 58 26.07 6.90 2.76
C ARG A 58 26.97 6.92 4.01
N VAL A 59 27.52 5.79 4.38
CA VAL A 59 28.49 5.71 5.50
C VAL A 59 29.75 6.50 5.18
N ALA A 60 30.30 6.35 3.96
CA ALA A 60 31.53 7.04 3.53
C ALA A 60 31.37 8.57 3.45
N GLN A 61 30.17 9.06 3.17
CA GLN A 61 29.89 10.50 3.10
C GLN A 61 29.94 11.22 4.47
N HIS A 62 29.85 10.51 5.59
CA HIS A 62 29.77 11.10 6.95
C HIS A 62 28.78 12.27 7.05
N ALA A 63 27.68 12.21 6.29
CA ALA A 63 26.70 13.27 6.21
C ALA A 63 26.02 13.52 7.56
N SER A 64 25.68 14.77 7.85
CA SER A 64 24.94 15.15 9.05
C SER A 64 23.57 14.47 9.11
N ARG A 65 23.04 14.28 10.33
CA ARG A 65 21.74 13.66 10.62
C ARG A 65 20.74 14.70 11.15
N GLY A 66 20.69 15.87 10.51
CA GLY A 66 19.73 16.93 10.87
C GLY A 66 18.29 16.50 10.66
N TYR A 67 17.35 17.29 11.18
CA TYR A 67 15.93 17.10 10.89
C TYR A 67 15.65 17.23 9.39
N LEU A 68 14.77 16.38 8.88
CA LEU A 68 14.28 16.46 7.51
C LEU A 68 13.14 17.50 7.40
N PRO A 69 12.85 18.00 6.19
CA PRO A 69 11.56 18.63 5.91
C PRO A 69 10.37 17.74 6.30
N ILE A 70 9.18 18.34 6.43
CA ILE A 70 7.97 17.60 6.84
C ILE A 70 7.63 16.47 5.88
N ASP A 71 7.81 16.70 4.59
CA ASP A 71 7.59 15.72 3.52
C ASP A 71 8.70 14.66 3.39
N GLY A 72 9.88 14.90 3.98
CA GLY A 72 11.00 13.97 3.96
C GLY A 72 12.14 14.42 3.04
N ILE A 73 12.80 13.47 2.40
CA ILE A 73 13.95 13.70 1.51
C ILE A 73 13.43 13.94 0.09
N ALA A 74 13.54 15.17 -0.43
CA ALA A 74 13.04 15.54 -1.75
C ALA A 74 13.54 14.63 -2.89
N ALA A 75 14.79 14.18 -2.85
CA ALA A 75 15.32 13.25 -3.85
C ALA A 75 14.66 11.86 -3.76
N TYR A 76 14.28 11.42 -2.55
CA TYR A 76 13.53 10.19 -2.34
C TYR A 76 12.10 10.32 -2.90
N ASP A 77 11.41 11.41 -2.57
CA ASP A 77 10.04 11.65 -3.04
C ASP A 77 9.97 11.72 -4.57
N GLN A 78 10.93 12.39 -5.20
CA GLN A 78 11.05 12.41 -6.66
C GLN A 78 11.33 11.02 -7.27
N ALA A 79 12.17 10.20 -6.61
CA ALA A 79 12.43 8.84 -7.06
C ALA A 79 11.18 7.96 -6.96
N VAL A 80 10.42 8.10 -5.87
CA VAL A 80 9.12 7.42 -5.68
C VAL A 80 8.13 7.82 -6.77
N GLN A 81 7.98 9.11 -7.06
CA GLN A 81 7.10 9.60 -8.11
C GLN A 81 7.45 9.00 -9.48
N LYS A 82 8.73 9.01 -9.84
CA LYS A 82 9.19 8.42 -11.09
C LYS A 82 8.96 6.93 -11.18
N LEU A 83 9.12 6.22 -10.07
CA LEU A 83 8.88 4.78 -10.00
C LEU A 83 7.39 4.44 -10.20
N LEU A 84 6.51 5.18 -9.57
CA LEU A 84 5.06 4.97 -9.64
C LEU A 84 4.45 5.42 -10.97
N PHE A 85 4.75 6.66 -11.38
CA PHE A 85 4.07 7.32 -12.49
C PHE A 85 4.86 7.29 -13.80
N GLY A 86 6.14 6.90 -13.76
CA GLY A 86 7.05 6.96 -14.91
C GLY A 86 7.85 8.27 -14.98
N ASN A 87 9.03 8.20 -15.61
CA ASN A 87 9.95 9.35 -15.69
C ASN A 87 9.34 10.57 -16.40
N ASP A 88 8.53 10.32 -17.43
CA ASP A 88 7.96 11.35 -18.30
C ASP A 88 6.49 11.63 -18.00
N SER A 89 6.03 11.30 -16.79
CA SER A 89 4.64 11.47 -16.39
C SER A 89 4.18 12.93 -16.47
N PRO A 90 3.09 13.20 -17.20
CA PRO A 90 2.52 14.56 -17.24
C PRO A 90 1.98 15.02 -15.89
N LEU A 91 1.62 14.13 -14.98
CA LEU A 91 1.19 14.49 -13.62
C LEU A 91 2.34 15.11 -12.83
N ILE A 92 3.57 14.54 -12.93
CA ILE A 92 4.75 15.05 -12.26
C ILE A 92 5.13 16.43 -12.84
N SER A 93 5.21 16.55 -14.15
CA SER A 93 5.58 17.80 -14.81
C SER A 93 4.56 18.92 -14.61
N ALA A 94 3.28 18.58 -14.45
CA ALA A 94 2.20 19.51 -14.12
C ALA A 94 2.10 19.86 -12.62
N GLY A 95 2.97 19.30 -11.76
CA GLY A 95 2.93 19.54 -10.31
C GLY A 95 1.68 18.96 -9.61
N ARG A 96 1.06 17.96 -10.21
CA ARG A 96 -0.16 17.32 -9.70
C ARG A 96 0.09 16.16 -8.74
N VAL A 97 1.34 15.89 -8.39
CA VAL A 97 1.72 14.83 -7.45
C VAL A 97 2.53 15.44 -6.32
N ILE A 98 2.12 15.19 -5.10
CA ILE A 98 2.94 15.39 -3.91
C ILE A 98 3.22 14.04 -3.26
N THR A 99 4.44 13.87 -2.77
CA THR A 99 4.86 12.63 -2.11
C THR A 99 5.50 12.96 -0.78
N THR A 100 5.21 12.18 0.22
CA THR A 100 5.83 12.27 1.54
C THR A 100 6.42 10.94 1.96
N GLN A 101 7.60 10.99 2.53
CA GLN A 101 8.26 9.82 3.14
C GLN A 101 7.43 9.30 4.30
N ALA A 102 7.31 7.97 4.43
CA ALA A 102 6.51 7.34 5.47
C ALA A 102 7.24 6.15 6.11
N VAL A 103 6.81 5.77 7.30
CA VAL A 103 7.35 4.63 8.08
C VAL A 103 6.79 3.33 7.50
N GLY A 104 7.32 2.92 6.35
CA GLY A 104 6.83 1.79 5.56
C GLY A 104 5.45 2.05 4.95
N GLY A 105 4.91 1.05 4.23
CA GLY A 105 3.56 1.13 3.68
C GLY A 105 2.48 1.30 4.74
N THR A 106 2.65 0.70 5.91
CA THR A 106 1.73 0.86 7.06
C THR A 106 1.62 2.32 7.49
N GLY A 107 2.76 3.02 7.61
CA GLY A 107 2.78 4.45 7.93
C GLY A 107 2.13 5.29 6.82
N ALA A 108 2.38 4.96 5.55
CA ALA A 108 1.75 5.62 4.41
C ALA A 108 0.22 5.46 4.42
N LEU A 109 -0.28 4.24 4.61
CA LEU A 109 -1.72 3.96 4.74
C LEU A 109 -2.34 4.74 5.91
N LYS A 110 -1.66 4.78 7.07
CA LYS A 110 -2.18 5.48 8.24
C LYS A 110 -2.25 6.99 8.04
N ILE A 111 -1.19 7.60 7.50
CA ILE A 111 -1.18 9.03 7.18
C ILE A 111 -2.29 9.36 6.17
N GLY A 112 -2.43 8.55 5.11
CA GLY A 112 -3.48 8.71 4.11
C GLY A 112 -4.88 8.56 4.71
N ALA A 113 -5.09 7.58 5.59
CA ALA A 113 -6.37 7.38 6.27
C ALA A 113 -6.73 8.57 7.17
N ASP A 114 -5.80 9.05 8.00
CA ASP A 114 -6.03 10.19 8.88
C ASP A 114 -6.28 11.48 8.08
N PHE A 115 -5.55 11.68 6.99
CA PHE A 115 -5.75 12.81 6.10
C PHE A 115 -7.13 12.78 5.44
N LEU A 116 -7.52 11.62 4.86
CA LEU A 116 -8.84 11.46 4.27
C LEU A 116 -9.97 11.64 5.29
N LYS A 117 -9.77 11.22 6.53
CA LYS A 117 -10.79 11.39 7.58
C LYS A 117 -11.11 12.86 7.87
N GLN A 118 -10.12 13.73 7.76
CA GLN A 118 -10.34 15.19 7.92
C GLN A 118 -11.15 15.76 6.75
N LEU A 119 -10.91 15.27 5.52
CA LEU A 119 -11.59 15.74 4.32
C LEU A 119 -12.98 15.12 4.13
N LEU A 120 -13.13 13.87 4.52
CA LEU A 120 -14.29 13.01 4.28
C LEU A 120 -14.80 12.38 5.60
N PRO A 121 -15.25 13.19 6.58
CA PRO A 121 -15.56 12.70 7.93
C PRO A 121 -16.66 11.63 7.98
N ASN A 122 -17.55 11.60 6.98
CA ASN A 122 -18.69 10.69 6.91
C ASN A 122 -18.52 9.56 5.89
N ALA A 123 -17.37 9.47 5.23
CA ALA A 123 -17.12 8.44 4.24
C ALA A 123 -17.06 7.04 4.86
N VAL A 124 -17.38 6.06 4.05
CA VAL A 124 -17.13 4.64 4.31
C VAL A 124 -15.90 4.21 3.53
N VAL A 125 -15.09 3.32 4.09
CA VAL A 125 -13.97 2.70 3.39
C VAL A 125 -14.38 1.29 2.99
N ALA A 126 -14.28 0.97 1.70
CA ALA A 126 -14.50 -0.35 1.15
C ALA A 126 -13.15 -1.04 0.90
N ILE A 127 -12.97 -2.24 1.45
CA ILE A 127 -11.79 -3.09 1.28
C ILE A 127 -12.18 -4.41 0.62
N SER A 128 -11.26 -5.08 -0.06
CA SER A 128 -11.52 -6.39 -0.68
C SER A 128 -11.83 -7.47 0.36
N ASP A 129 -12.58 -8.49 -0.03
CA ASP A 129 -12.80 -9.70 0.76
C ASP A 129 -12.23 -10.92 0.03
N PRO A 130 -11.16 -11.54 0.57
CA PRO A 130 -10.36 -11.13 1.72
C PRO A 130 -9.44 -9.93 1.40
N SER A 131 -8.84 -9.36 2.45
CA SER A 131 -7.84 -8.30 2.35
C SER A 131 -6.71 -8.53 3.36
N TRP A 132 -5.63 -7.77 3.26
CA TRP A 132 -4.61 -7.75 4.30
C TRP A 132 -5.23 -7.25 5.62
N GLU A 133 -5.06 -8.03 6.69
CA GLU A 133 -5.72 -7.80 7.98
C GLU A 133 -5.60 -6.37 8.52
N ASN A 134 -4.43 -5.75 8.33
CA ASN A 134 -4.19 -4.40 8.83
C ASN A 134 -4.99 -3.32 8.10
N HIS A 135 -5.51 -3.56 6.90
CA HIS A 135 -6.31 -2.56 6.19
C HIS A 135 -7.52 -2.15 7.04
N ARG A 136 -8.29 -3.12 7.51
CA ARG A 136 -9.45 -2.85 8.37
C ARG A 136 -9.06 -2.07 9.62
N ALA A 137 -8.08 -2.58 10.36
CA ALA A 137 -7.64 -1.97 11.61
C ALA A 137 -7.14 -0.53 11.44
N LEU A 138 -6.40 -0.25 10.37
CA LEU A 138 -5.88 1.09 10.06
C LEU A 138 -7.00 2.10 9.82
N PHE A 139 -7.98 1.75 8.98
CA PHE A 139 -9.07 2.66 8.66
C PHE A 139 -10.08 2.80 9.80
N GLU A 140 -10.41 1.72 10.52
CA GLU A 140 -11.25 1.78 11.72
C GLU A 140 -10.60 2.64 12.82
N THR A 141 -9.29 2.50 13.04
CA THR A 141 -8.54 3.33 14.00
C THR A 141 -8.47 4.80 13.57
N ALA A 142 -8.54 5.10 12.28
CA ALA A 142 -8.70 6.45 11.76
C ALA A 142 -10.14 6.99 11.91
N GLY A 143 -11.07 6.14 12.35
CA GLY A 143 -12.47 6.50 12.61
C GLY A 143 -13.42 6.31 11.43
N PHE A 144 -13.03 5.54 10.41
CA PHE A 144 -13.94 5.20 9.31
C PHE A 144 -14.77 3.95 9.62
N PRO A 145 -16.04 3.90 9.24
CA PRO A 145 -16.73 2.65 9.01
C PRO A 145 -16.07 1.90 7.87
N VAL A 146 -15.78 0.61 8.06
CA VAL A 146 -15.15 -0.22 7.04
C VAL A 146 -16.08 -1.35 6.63
N GLN A 147 -16.32 -1.50 5.33
CA GLN A 147 -17.09 -2.60 4.75
C GLN A 147 -16.26 -3.37 3.72
N ASN A 148 -16.69 -4.59 3.43
CA ASN A 148 -16.05 -5.40 2.40
C ASN A 148 -16.74 -5.20 1.05
N TYR A 149 -15.99 -5.33 -0.04
CA TYR A 149 -16.50 -5.62 -1.37
C TYR A 149 -16.02 -7.01 -1.81
N THR A 150 -16.84 -7.69 -2.57
CA THR A 150 -16.51 -9.01 -3.13
C THR A 150 -15.24 -8.93 -3.99
N TYR A 151 -14.31 -9.85 -3.78
CA TYR A 151 -13.07 -9.89 -4.55
C TYR A 151 -12.71 -11.30 -5.02
N TYR A 152 -12.64 -12.26 -4.12
CA TYR A 152 -12.17 -13.62 -4.41
C TYR A 152 -13.31 -14.61 -4.41
N ASP A 153 -13.18 -15.66 -5.22
CA ASP A 153 -14.10 -16.79 -5.27
C ASP A 153 -13.32 -18.09 -4.98
N ASP A 154 -13.61 -18.68 -3.82
CA ASP A 154 -12.96 -19.91 -3.37
C ASP A 154 -13.25 -21.11 -4.28
N ALA A 155 -14.39 -21.11 -4.99
CA ALA A 155 -14.75 -22.23 -5.85
C ALA A 155 -13.93 -22.28 -7.14
N SER A 156 -13.66 -21.12 -7.73
CA SER A 156 -12.83 -20.98 -8.94
C SER A 156 -11.35 -20.74 -8.63
N HIS A 157 -10.99 -20.51 -7.37
CA HIS A 157 -9.67 -20.04 -6.93
C HIS A 157 -9.20 -18.79 -7.70
N GLY A 158 -10.11 -17.88 -7.96
CA GLY A 158 -9.87 -16.71 -8.79
C GLY A 158 -10.64 -15.48 -8.36
N LEU A 159 -10.62 -14.47 -9.23
CA LEU A 159 -11.27 -13.19 -9.00
C LEU A 159 -12.78 -13.30 -9.28
N ASN A 160 -13.63 -12.92 -8.32
CA ASN A 160 -15.05 -12.68 -8.54
C ASN A 160 -15.27 -11.25 -9.05
N PHE A 161 -14.87 -11.00 -10.27
CA PHE A 161 -14.89 -9.65 -10.84
C PHE A 161 -16.30 -9.06 -10.98
N ALA A 162 -17.28 -9.88 -11.34
CA ALA A 162 -18.68 -9.43 -11.47
C ALA A 162 -19.24 -8.99 -10.10
N GLY A 163 -18.95 -9.76 -9.04
CA GLY A 163 -19.31 -9.39 -7.67
C GLY A 163 -18.62 -8.10 -7.22
N MET A 164 -17.32 -7.97 -7.50
CA MET A 164 -16.57 -6.75 -7.22
C MET A 164 -17.22 -5.52 -7.82
N LEU A 165 -17.47 -5.52 -9.14
CA LEU A 165 -18.10 -4.38 -9.82
C LEU A 165 -19.49 -4.06 -9.27
N ALA A 166 -20.30 -5.09 -9.02
CA ALA A 166 -21.65 -4.92 -8.47
C ALA A 166 -21.62 -4.27 -7.08
N ASP A 167 -20.62 -4.58 -6.26
CA ASP A 167 -20.48 -3.99 -4.94
C ASP A 167 -19.93 -2.56 -5.00
N LEU A 168 -18.94 -2.29 -5.86
CA LEU A 168 -18.42 -0.93 -6.07
C LEU A 168 -19.53 0.02 -6.55
N GLN A 169 -20.42 -0.43 -7.43
CA GLN A 169 -21.54 0.37 -7.94
C GLN A 169 -22.61 0.71 -6.89
N LYS A 170 -22.64 0.00 -5.76
CA LYS A 170 -23.57 0.29 -4.65
C LYS A 170 -23.01 1.30 -3.64
N LEU A 171 -21.72 1.60 -3.72
CA LEU A 171 -21.08 2.54 -2.80
C LEU A 171 -21.64 3.94 -2.98
N GLN A 172 -21.77 4.66 -1.87
CA GLN A 172 -22.18 6.06 -1.91
C GLN A 172 -21.05 6.96 -2.44
N PRO A 173 -21.36 8.03 -3.18
CA PRO A 173 -20.37 9.00 -3.58
C PRO A 173 -19.52 9.52 -2.40
N GLY A 174 -18.23 9.69 -2.62
CA GLY A 174 -17.28 10.04 -1.57
C GLY A 174 -16.78 8.86 -0.72
N SER A 175 -17.28 7.63 -0.94
CA SER A 175 -16.69 6.45 -0.31
C SER A 175 -15.27 6.22 -0.82
N VAL A 176 -14.39 5.76 0.06
CA VAL A 176 -13.01 5.40 -0.29
C VAL A 176 -12.95 3.92 -0.67
N VAL A 177 -12.36 3.62 -1.80
CA VAL A 177 -12.12 2.23 -2.24
C VAL A 177 -10.64 1.93 -2.13
N LEU A 178 -10.27 1.01 -1.25
CA LEU A 178 -8.92 0.53 -1.14
C LEU A 178 -8.68 -0.59 -2.16
N LEU A 179 -7.69 -0.38 -3.02
CA LEU A 179 -7.35 -1.28 -4.13
C LEU A 179 -5.90 -1.71 -4.02
N HIS A 180 -5.62 -3.01 -4.11
CA HIS A 180 -4.25 -3.48 -4.28
C HIS A 180 -3.81 -3.23 -5.72
N ALA A 181 -2.70 -2.52 -5.90
CA ALA A 181 -2.25 -2.15 -7.24
C ALA A 181 -1.65 -3.32 -8.01
N CYS A 182 -1.02 -4.27 -7.32
CA CYS A 182 -0.52 -5.54 -7.82
C CYS A 182 -0.31 -6.54 -6.69
N CYS A 183 -0.20 -7.82 -7.01
CA CYS A 183 0.09 -8.91 -6.07
C CYS A 183 -0.86 -8.87 -4.86
N HIS A 184 -2.15 -8.99 -5.12
CA HIS A 184 -3.20 -8.87 -4.11
C HIS A 184 -2.94 -9.77 -2.89
N ASN A 185 -2.88 -9.18 -1.72
CA ASN A 185 -2.68 -9.90 -0.47
C ASN A 185 -4.03 -10.13 0.26
N PRO A 186 -4.47 -11.39 0.49
CA PRO A 186 -3.65 -12.62 0.47
C PRO A 186 -3.79 -13.50 -0.78
N THR A 187 -4.62 -13.15 -1.77
CA THR A 187 -5.07 -14.11 -2.79
C THR A 187 -4.10 -14.33 -3.96
N GLY A 188 -3.25 -13.36 -4.24
CA GLY A 188 -2.41 -13.35 -5.45
C GLY A 188 -3.20 -13.23 -6.77
N ALA A 189 -4.51 -13.01 -6.71
CA ALA A 189 -5.36 -12.82 -7.88
C ALA A 189 -5.45 -11.33 -8.21
N ASP A 190 -4.92 -10.93 -9.36
CA ASP A 190 -4.85 -9.54 -9.78
C ASP A 190 -5.82 -9.22 -10.93
N LEU A 191 -6.23 -7.95 -11.01
CA LEU A 191 -7.04 -7.43 -12.10
C LEU A 191 -6.23 -7.38 -13.41
N SER A 192 -6.83 -7.83 -14.51
CA SER A 192 -6.32 -7.57 -15.85
C SER A 192 -6.50 -6.09 -16.23
N GLN A 193 -5.80 -5.65 -17.29
CA GLN A 193 -5.97 -4.30 -17.85
C GLN A 193 -7.46 -3.96 -18.10
N ALA A 194 -8.16 -4.84 -18.81
CA ALA A 194 -9.58 -4.62 -19.14
C ALA A 194 -10.50 -4.56 -17.89
N GLN A 195 -10.10 -5.22 -16.81
CA GLN A 195 -10.82 -5.14 -15.54
C GLN A 195 -10.50 -3.84 -14.80
N TRP A 196 -9.24 -3.38 -14.84
CA TRP A 196 -8.88 -2.06 -14.34
C TRP A 196 -9.66 -0.95 -15.02
N ASP A 197 -9.81 -0.99 -16.34
CA ASP A 197 -10.60 0.00 -17.09
C ASP A 197 -12.06 0.07 -16.57
N GLN A 198 -12.66 -1.08 -16.25
CA GLN A 198 -14.03 -1.15 -15.72
C GLN A 198 -14.11 -0.67 -14.26
N VAL A 199 -13.13 -1.02 -13.42
CA VAL A 199 -13.05 -0.53 -12.04
C VAL A 199 -12.91 0.99 -12.01
N ILE A 200 -12.06 1.55 -12.86
CA ILE A 200 -11.86 2.99 -13.01
C ILE A 200 -13.16 3.68 -13.45
N ALA A 201 -13.86 3.11 -14.44
CA ALA A 201 -15.16 3.63 -14.86
C ALA A 201 -16.19 3.61 -13.72
N ALA A 202 -16.19 2.55 -12.89
CA ALA A 202 -17.06 2.47 -11.72
C ALA A 202 -16.68 3.51 -10.63
N VAL A 203 -15.39 3.71 -10.38
CA VAL A 203 -14.88 4.74 -9.46
C VAL A 203 -15.30 6.13 -9.91
N GLN A 204 -15.14 6.46 -11.19
CA GLN A 204 -15.54 7.76 -11.76
C GLN A 204 -17.05 7.96 -11.71
N ALA A 205 -17.81 6.99 -12.19
CA ALA A 205 -19.28 7.08 -12.23
C ALA A 205 -19.89 7.16 -10.83
N GLY A 206 -19.31 6.48 -9.86
CA GLY A 206 -19.75 6.47 -8.47
C GLY A 206 -19.26 7.68 -7.66
N GLY A 207 -18.38 8.52 -8.20
CA GLY A 207 -17.74 9.60 -7.43
C GLY A 207 -16.95 9.06 -6.23
N LEU A 208 -16.29 7.92 -6.40
CA LEU A 208 -15.54 7.24 -5.36
C LEU A 208 -14.09 7.77 -5.30
N VAL A 209 -13.45 7.62 -4.16
CA VAL A 209 -12.04 7.99 -3.95
C VAL A 209 -11.18 6.73 -4.01
N ALA A 210 -10.31 6.62 -5.02
CA ALA A 210 -9.37 5.51 -5.12
C ALA A 210 -8.19 5.70 -4.17
N PHE A 211 -7.93 4.68 -3.35
CA PHE A 211 -6.75 4.57 -2.52
C PHE A 211 -6.01 3.27 -2.89
N LEU A 212 -4.84 3.38 -3.49
CA LEU A 212 -4.08 2.22 -3.91
C LEU A 212 -3.04 1.84 -2.87
N ASP A 213 -2.93 0.55 -2.57
CA ASP A 213 -1.82 -0.04 -1.82
C ASP A 213 -0.86 -0.74 -2.79
N MET A 214 0.40 -0.30 -2.79
CA MET A 214 1.48 -0.81 -3.64
C MET A 214 2.61 -1.37 -2.75
N ALA A 215 2.46 -2.62 -2.29
CA ALA A 215 3.46 -3.25 -1.42
C ALA A 215 4.46 -4.14 -2.17
N TYR A 216 4.14 -4.60 -3.38
CA TYR A 216 4.84 -5.69 -4.06
C TYR A 216 5.30 -5.35 -5.49
N GLN A 217 5.51 -4.09 -5.82
CA GLN A 217 5.98 -3.69 -7.15
C GLN A 217 7.30 -4.38 -7.49
N GLY A 218 7.32 -5.15 -8.58
CA GLY A 218 8.46 -5.92 -9.04
C GLY A 218 8.38 -7.42 -8.74
N PHE A 219 7.31 -7.91 -8.10
CA PHE A 219 7.19 -9.31 -7.68
C PHE A 219 6.38 -10.20 -8.65
N ASP A 220 5.58 -9.65 -9.56
CA ASP A 220 4.83 -10.43 -10.57
C ASP A 220 5.53 -10.34 -11.93
N LYS A 221 5.26 -9.30 -12.69
CA LYS A 221 5.72 -9.14 -14.09
C LYS A 221 6.90 -8.20 -14.24
N GLY A 222 7.34 -7.60 -13.14
CA GLY A 222 8.42 -6.64 -13.09
C GLY A 222 7.97 -5.22 -12.76
N ILE A 223 8.93 -4.37 -12.40
CA ILE A 223 8.70 -3.03 -11.87
C ILE A 223 7.76 -2.19 -12.74
N ALA A 224 7.96 -2.23 -14.05
CA ALA A 224 7.17 -1.43 -14.97
C ALA A 224 5.73 -1.94 -15.11
N GLN A 225 5.54 -3.24 -15.23
CA GLN A 225 4.23 -3.87 -15.41
C GLN A 225 3.40 -3.81 -14.13
N ASP A 226 4.01 -4.09 -12.99
CA ASP A 226 3.33 -4.08 -11.70
C ASP A 226 2.88 -2.67 -11.28
N GLY A 227 3.59 -1.63 -11.76
CA GLY A 227 3.17 -0.24 -11.59
C GLY A 227 2.05 0.22 -12.54
N GLN A 228 1.56 -0.66 -13.42
CA GLN A 228 0.62 -0.27 -14.49
C GLN A 228 -0.72 0.23 -13.93
N ALA A 229 -1.25 -0.36 -12.87
CA ALA A 229 -2.51 0.07 -12.26
C ALA A 229 -2.51 1.56 -11.88
N VAL A 230 -1.41 2.02 -11.27
CA VAL A 230 -1.25 3.44 -10.89
C VAL A 230 -1.25 4.34 -12.12
N ARG A 231 -0.58 3.92 -13.21
CA ARG A 231 -0.50 4.70 -14.46
C ARG A 231 -1.82 4.74 -15.21
N ILE A 232 -2.55 3.62 -15.27
CA ILE A 232 -3.87 3.58 -15.91
C ILE A 232 -4.84 4.55 -15.21
N ILE A 233 -4.89 4.54 -13.87
CA ILE A 233 -5.71 5.48 -13.10
C ILE A 233 -5.29 6.92 -13.37
N ALA A 234 -3.99 7.18 -13.45
CA ALA A 234 -3.44 8.49 -13.75
C ALA A 234 -3.85 8.98 -15.16
N GLU A 235 -3.83 8.09 -16.15
CA GLU A 235 -4.18 8.36 -17.56
C GLU A 235 -5.69 8.47 -17.78
N ALA A 236 -6.50 7.83 -16.94
CA ALA A 236 -7.96 7.86 -17.03
C ALA A 236 -8.59 9.21 -16.66
N GLY A 237 -7.79 10.19 -16.22
CA GLY A 237 -8.28 11.53 -15.91
C GLY A 237 -9.03 11.61 -14.58
N ILE A 238 -8.80 10.69 -13.65
CA ILE A 238 -9.28 10.83 -12.28
C ILE A 238 -8.58 12.04 -11.66
N ASP A 239 -9.38 12.96 -11.14
CA ASP A 239 -8.88 14.24 -10.63
C ASP A 239 -8.01 14.06 -9.39
N SER A 240 -8.38 13.11 -8.52
CA SER A 240 -7.66 12.90 -7.25
C SER A 240 -7.69 11.44 -6.84
N PHE A 241 -6.53 10.91 -6.46
CA PHE A 241 -6.37 9.58 -5.87
C PHE A 241 -5.11 9.51 -5.01
N ILE A 242 -4.97 8.45 -4.23
CA ILE A 242 -3.88 8.29 -3.27
C ILE A 242 -3.18 6.95 -3.52
N VAL A 243 -1.87 6.93 -3.37
CA VAL A 243 -1.06 5.71 -3.45
C VAL A 243 -0.18 5.61 -2.20
N ALA A 244 -0.38 4.57 -1.40
CA ALA A 244 0.55 4.16 -0.37
C ALA A 244 1.49 3.09 -0.94
N ASN A 245 2.78 3.29 -0.89
CA ASN A 245 3.71 2.29 -1.35
C ASN A 245 4.78 1.93 -0.31
N SER A 246 5.26 0.69 -0.40
CA SER A 246 6.21 0.10 0.54
C SER A 246 7.42 -0.46 -0.20
N TYR A 247 8.59 -0.30 0.39
CA TYR A 247 9.84 -0.90 -0.07
C TYR A 247 10.31 -2.06 0.82
N SER A 248 9.46 -2.49 1.76
CA SER A 248 9.76 -3.63 2.64
C SER A 248 10.06 -4.90 1.85
N LYS A 249 9.30 -5.17 0.78
CA LYS A 249 9.46 -6.37 -0.06
C LYS A 249 10.38 -6.10 -1.25
N SER A 250 10.08 -5.09 -2.05
CA SER A 250 10.80 -4.78 -3.30
C SER A 250 12.31 -4.55 -3.12
N PHE A 251 12.73 -4.05 -1.96
CA PHE A 251 14.14 -3.82 -1.63
C PHE A 251 14.66 -4.72 -0.49
N SER A 252 13.87 -5.70 -0.04
CA SER A 252 14.19 -6.53 1.14
C SER A 252 14.46 -5.72 2.41
N LEU A 253 13.86 -4.54 2.52
CA LEU A 253 14.03 -3.61 3.65
C LEU A 253 12.92 -3.77 4.70
N TYR A 254 12.55 -5.00 5.02
CA TYR A 254 11.42 -5.32 5.92
C TYR A 254 11.49 -4.61 7.27
N GLY A 255 12.67 -4.54 7.86
CA GLY A 255 12.93 -3.91 9.17
C GLY A 255 13.19 -2.41 9.12
N GLU A 256 13.58 -1.87 7.96
CA GLU A 256 14.00 -0.47 7.80
C GLU A 256 12.83 0.52 7.74
N ARG A 257 11.64 0.02 7.53
CA ARG A 257 10.40 0.81 7.51
C ARG A 257 10.42 1.92 6.46
N VAL A 258 10.71 1.56 5.21
CA VAL A 258 10.77 2.50 4.08
C VAL A 258 9.48 2.43 3.26
N GLY A 259 8.83 3.56 3.08
CA GLY A 259 7.62 3.71 2.30
C GLY A 259 7.31 5.16 1.99
N ALA A 260 6.26 5.41 1.24
CA ALA A 260 5.82 6.75 0.89
C ALA A 260 4.30 6.81 0.66
N LEU A 261 3.73 7.97 0.90
CA LEU A 261 2.39 8.32 0.48
C LEU A 261 2.48 9.32 -0.67
N SER A 262 1.85 9.01 -1.79
CA SER A 262 1.70 9.94 -2.91
C SER A 262 0.24 10.33 -3.05
N VAL A 263 -0.02 11.63 -3.14
CA VAL A 263 -1.35 12.18 -3.39
C VAL A 263 -1.33 12.84 -4.76
N VAL A 264 -2.28 12.47 -5.60
CA VAL A 264 -2.53 13.11 -6.89
C VAL A 264 -3.71 14.06 -6.72
N GLY A 265 -3.54 15.30 -7.14
CA GLY A 265 -4.59 16.32 -7.09
C GLY A 265 -5.03 16.79 -8.46
N PRO A 266 -6.10 17.61 -8.53
CA PRO A 266 -6.67 18.07 -9.79
C PRO A 266 -5.76 19.07 -10.52
N ASP A 267 -4.97 19.83 -9.78
CA ASP A 267 -4.05 20.87 -10.27
C ASP A 267 -2.90 21.11 -9.27
N ALA A 268 -1.86 21.83 -9.71
CA ALA A 268 -0.66 22.09 -8.89
C ALA A 268 -0.97 22.92 -7.63
N THR A 269 -1.93 23.82 -7.68
CA THR A 269 -2.27 24.69 -6.54
C THR A 269 -2.94 23.88 -5.44
N SER A 270 -3.95 23.11 -5.79
CA SER A 270 -4.66 22.23 -4.85
C SER A 270 -3.75 21.14 -4.28
N THR A 271 -2.90 20.55 -5.13
CA THR A 271 -1.95 19.51 -4.71
C THR A 271 -0.88 20.04 -3.74
N LYS A 272 -0.44 21.28 -3.94
CA LYS A 272 0.53 21.92 -3.02
C LYS A 272 -0.05 22.22 -1.64
N ALA A 273 -1.36 22.31 -1.52
CA ALA A 273 -2.04 22.57 -0.25
C ALA A 273 -2.19 21.31 0.62
N VAL A 274 -1.97 20.13 0.03
CA VAL A 274 -1.93 18.85 0.73
C VAL A 274 -0.65 18.70 1.53
#